data_5461c5e2508c9e5984f273ec4f511934
#
_entry.id   5461c5e2508c9e5984f273ec4f511934
#
_cell.length_a   1.000
_cell.length_b   1.000
_cell.length_c   1.000
_cell.angle_alpha   90.00
_cell.angle_beta   90.00
_cell.angle_gamma   90.00
#
_symmetry.space_group_name_H-M   'P 1'
#
loop_
_entity.id
_entity.type
_entity.pdbx_description
1 polymer ?
#
loop_
_entity_poly.entity_id
_entity_poly.type
_entity_poly.pdbx_seq_one_letter_code
_entity_poly.pdbx_strand_id
1 'polypeptide(L)'
;MVVTMTLPQPPRQLRLIIETDDFDESVRFYRDVLGMPEQPAFATDGDDRVSILHAGIATIELATHTHVRAIDAIENASTIDGPTLRTALEVADTDRAVAVSKESGMEILAPPTETPFRTINARIQGPDGWQVTFFQELETLEQRQSRQGFATDDRRAR
;
A
#
# COMPACT_ATOMS: atom_id res chain seq x y z
N MET A 1 -23.83 7.46 -30.77
CA MET A 1 -24.01 6.65 -29.55
C MET A 1 -23.19 7.29 -28.46
N VAL A 2 -23.85 7.95 -27.49
CA VAL A 2 -23.13 8.55 -26.35
C VAL A 2 -22.79 7.40 -25.40
N VAL A 3 -21.52 7.01 -25.35
CA VAL A 3 -21.04 6.08 -24.32
C VAL A 3 -21.02 6.85 -23.01
N THR A 4 -22.03 6.64 -22.18
CA THR A 4 -22.04 7.19 -20.82
C THR A 4 -20.95 6.45 -20.05
N MET A 5 -19.77 7.05 -19.92
CA MET A 5 -18.71 6.52 -19.07
C MET A 5 -19.20 6.56 -17.62
N THR A 6 -19.50 5.40 -17.07
CA THR A 6 -19.76 5.28 -15.64
C THR A 6 -18.48 5.59 -14.89
N LEU A 7 -18.50 6.63 -14.06
CA LEU A 7 -17.34 6.97 -13.22
C LEU A 7 -16.99 5.77 -12.30
N PRO A 8 -15.71 5.54 -12.03
CA PRO A 8 -15.31 4.53 -11.08
C PRO A 8 -15.87 4.86 -9.68
N GLN A 9 -16.10 3.84 -8.88
CA GLN A 9 -16.45 4.09 -7.48
C GLN A 9 -15.28 4.82 -6.79
N PRO A 10 -15.56 5.75 -5.84
CA PRO A 10 -14.52 6.44 -5.13
C PRO A 10 -13.66 5.44 -4.32
N PRO A 11 -12.37 5.77 -4.08
CA PRO A 11 -11.51 4.99 -3.21
C PRO A 11 -12.14 4.78 -1.82
N ARG A 12 -11.98 3.58 -1.27
CA ARG A 12 -12.57 3.19 0.03
C ARG A 12 -11.71 3.53 1.22
N GLN A 13 -10.39 3.55 1.04
CA GLN A 13 -9.42 3.83 2.08
C GLN A 13 -8.26 4.64 1.52
N LEU A 14 -7.76 5.56 2.32
CA LEU A 14 -6.47 6.21 2.14
C LEU A 14 -5.44 5.50 3.01
N ARG A 15 -4.30 5.14 2.42
CA ARG A 15 -3.12 4.69 3.14
C ARG A 15 -1.95 5.61 2.85
N LEU A 16 -1.33 6.12 3.91
CA LEU A 16 -0.10 6.87 3.85
C LEU A 16 1.06 5.93 4.17
N ILE A 17 1.97 5.74 3.22
CA ILE A 17 3.13 4.86 3.39
C ILE A 17 4.33 5.73 3.72
N ILE A 18 4.91 5.51 4.90
CA ILE A 18 6.07 6.25 5.40
C ILE A 18 7.24 5.28 5.51
N GLU A 19 8.24 5.47 4.68
CA GLU A 19 9.54 4.81 4.85
C GLU A 19 10.29 5.52 5.98
N THR A 20 10.72 4.77 6.99
CA THR A 20 11.33 5.33 8.19
C THR A 20 12.76 4.81 8.39
N ASP A 21 13.65 5.68 8.83
CA ASP A 21 15.02 5.33 9.20
C ASP A 21 15.09 4.66 10.58
N ASP A 22 14.15 4.99 11.48
CA ASP A 22 14.02 4.39 12.81
C ASP A 22 12.62 3.77 12.96
N PHE A 23 12.53 2.52 12.52
CA PHE A 23 11.27 1.78 12.51
C PHE A 23 10.71 1.55 13.92
N ASP A 24 11.56 1.15 14.87
CA ASP A 24 11.14 0.85 16.24
C ASP A 24 10.59 2.10 16.95
N GLU A 25 11.26 3.24 16.81
CA GLU A 25 10.79 4.50 17.38
C GLU A 25 9.50 4.98 16.71
N SER A 26 9.36 4.82 15.39
CA SER A 26 8.15 5.17 14.67
C SER A 26 6.96 4.32 15.12
N VAL A 27 7.14 3.01 15.22
CA VAL A 27 6.09 2.09 15.71
C VAL A 27 5.74 2.42 17.16
N ARG A 28 6.73 2.62 18.02
CA ARG A 28 6.51 3.02 19.42
C ARG A 28 5.66 4.28 19.51
N PHE A 29 5.97 5.30 18.74
CA PHE A 29 5.24 6.56 18.78
C PHE A 29 3.80 6.40 18.32
N TYR A 30 3.55 5.87 17.12
CA TYR A 30 2.21 5.80 16.57
C TYR A 30 1.36 4.72 17.24
N ARG A 31 1.89 3.52 17.46
CA ARG A 31 1.15 2.41 18.06
C ARG A 31 1.02 2.53 19.57
N ASP A 32 2.17 2.72 20.27
CA ASP A 32 2.19 2.56 21.73
C ASP A 32 1.88 3.88 22.45
N VAL A 33 2.36 5.03 21.96
CA VAL A 33 2.09 6.35 22.58
C VAL A 33 0.75 6.92 22.13
N LEU A 34 0.44 6.88 20.84
CA LEU A 34 -0.84 7.39 20.31
C LEU A 34 -1.97 6.35 20.34
N GLY A 35 -1.67 5.09 20.65
CA GLY A 35 -2.66 4.03 20.79
C GLY A 35 -3.32 3.59 19.48
N MET A 36 -2.65 3.75 18.32
CA MET A 36 -3.19 3.35 17.04
C MET A 36 -3.15 1.81 16.88
N PRO A 37 -4.31 1.14 16.69
CA PRO A 37 -4.35 -0.32 16.53
C PRO A 37 -3.58 -0.78 15.29
N GLU A 38 -2.80 -1.87 15.44
CA GLU A 38 -2.05 -2.49 14.36
C GLU A 38 -2.86 -3.61 13.72
N GLN A 39 -2.89 -3.66 12.38
CA GLN A 39 -3.42 -4.79 11.62
C GLN A 39 -2.29 -5.66 11.07
N PRO A 40 -2.54 -6.98 10.83
CA PRO A 40 -1.58 -7.84 10.16
C PRO A 40 -1.20 -7.34 8.77
N ALA A 41 0.08 -7.39 8.46
CA ALA A 41 0.64 -7.02 7.17
C ALA A 41 1.61 -8.10 6.67
N PHE A 42 1.84 -8.13 5.36
CA PHE A 42 2.77 -9.08 4.76
C PHE A 42 4.19 -8.53 4.82
N ALA A 43 5.12 -9.33 5.33
CA ALA A 43 6.55 -9.15 5.20
C ALA A 43 7.25 -10.50 5.35
N THR A 44 8.50 -10.57 4.94
CA THR A 44 9.39 -11.70 5.22
C THR A 44 10.13 -11.49 6.54
N ASP A 45 11.08 -12.35 6.86
CA ASP A 45 11.84 -12.23 8.11
C ASP A 45 12.98 -11.20 8.01
N GLY A 46 13.56 -10.87 9.15
CA GLY A 46 14.71 -9.98 9.25
C GLY A 46 14.33 -8.50 9.17
N ASP A 47 15.02 -7.75 8.33
CA ASP A 47 14.81 -6.29 8.19
C ASP A 47 13.69 -5.91 7.22
N ASP A 48 13.01 -6.88 6.63
CA ASP A 48 11.77 -6.66 5.88
C ASP A 48 10.63 -6.47 6.88
N ARG A 49 10.45 -5.22 7.36
CA ARG A 49 9.51 -4.88 8.42
C ARG A 49 8.49 -3.85 7.96
N VAL A 50 7.26 -4.08 8.34
CA VAL A 50 6.11 -3.22 8.08
C VAL A 50 5.13 -3.26 9.24
N SER A 51 4.53 -2.12 9.55
CA SER A 51 3.45 -1.98 10.52
C SER A 51 2.35 -1.10 9.91
N ILE A 52 1.14 -1.62 9.82
CA ILE A 52 -0.03 -0.88 9.31
C ILE A 52 -0.92 -0.53 10.49
N LEU A 53 -1.07 0.77 10.73
CA LEU A 53 -1.75 1.33 11.88
C LEU A 53 -3.02 2.07 11.47
N HIS A 54 -4.12 1.82 12.16
CA HIS A 54 -5.41 2.46 11.89
C HIS A 54 -5.46 3.89 12.43
N ALA A 55 -5.88 4.81 11.57
CA ALA A 55 -6.16 6.21 11.90
C ALA A 55 -7.60 6.54 11.48
N GLY A 56 -8.58 6.03 12.22
CA GLY A 56 -9.99 6.05 11.81
C GLY A 56 -10.22 5.15 10.60
N ILE A 57 -10.71 5.71 9.48
CA ILE A 57 -10.88 4.98 8.22
C ILE A 57 -9.63 5.01 7.32
N ALA A 58 -8.62 5.80 7.68
CA ALA A 58 -7.32 5.81 7.02
C ALA A 58 -6.34 4.88 7.74
N THR A 59 -5.24 4.57 7.09
CA THR A 59 -4.12 3.85 7.71
C THR A 59 -2.81 4.60 7.49
N ILE A 60 -1.87 4.42 8.41
CA ILE A 60 -0.46 4.76 8.23
C ILE A 60 0.30 3.43 8.11
N GLU A 61 1.09 3.30 7.08
CA GLU A 61 2.00 2.16 6.90
C GLU A 61 3.42 2.64 7.14
N LEU A 62 4.03 2.15 8.20
CA LEU A 62 5.44 2.35 8.48
C LEU A 62 6.23 1.19 7.89
N ALA A 63 7.29 1.49 7.18
CA ALA A 63 8.08 0.47 6.49
C ALA A 63 9.57 0.76 6.54
N THR A 64 10.37 -0.29 6.65
CA THR A 64 11.82 -0.19 6.47
C THR A 64 12.16 -0.01 4.99
N HIS A 65 13.37 0.50 4.71
CA HIS A 65 13.88 0.60 3.34
C HIS A 65 13.89 -0.76 2.63
N THR A 66 14.18 -1.83 3.35
CA THR A 66 14.17 -3.21 2.83
C THR A 66 12.77 -3.62 2.39
N HIS A 67 11.74 -3.35 3.21
CA HIS A 67 10.35 -3.63 2.85
C HIS A 67 9.91 -2.84 1.62
N VAL A 68 10.19 -1.55 1.57
CA VAL A 68 9.83 -0.69 0.42
C VAL A 68 10.40 -1.24 -0.89
N ARG A 69 11.66 -1.65 -0.89
CA ARG A 69 12.30 -2.25 -2.07
C ARG A 69 11.72 -3.62 -2.44
N ALA A 70 11.37 -4.43 -1.44
CA ALA A 70 10.70 -5.72 -1.69
C ALA A 70 9.35 -5.53 -2.37
N ILE A 71 8.55 -4.55 -1.93
CA ILE A 71 7.27 -4.21 -2.55
C ILE A 71 7.46 -3.65 -3.96
N ASP A 72 8.44 -2.77 -4.19
CA ASP A 72 8.75 -2.27 -5.53
C ASP A 72 9.07 -3.41 -6.51
N ALA A 73 9.84 -4.41 -6.06
CA ALA A 73 10.16 -5.58 -6.87
C ALA A 73 8.92 -6.45 -7.16
N ILE A 74 8.05 -6.67 -6.19
CA ILE A 74 6.79 -7.42 -6.35
C ILE A 74 5.86 -6.72 -7.35
N GLU A 75 5.77 -5.41 -7.29
CA GLU A 75 4.91 -4.60 -8.16
C GLU A 75 5.53 -4.31 -9.53
N ASN A 76 6.78 -4.72 -9.78
CA ASN A 76 7.58 -4.35 -10.95
C ASN A 76 7.71 -2.83 -11.13
N ALA A 77 7.76 -2.11 -10.03
CA ALA A 77 7.95 -0.67 -10.01
C ALA A 77 9.43 -0.32 -9.86
N SER A 78 9.87 0.73 -10.53
CA SER A 78 11.22 1.25 -10.35
C SER A 78 11.36 1.89 -8.96
N THR A 79 12.48 1.63 -8.31
CA THR A 79 12.86 2.34 -7.08
C THR A 79 13.11 3.80 -7.39
N ILE A 80 12.62 4.70 -6.54
CA ILE A 80 12.88 6.14 -6.65
C ILE A 80 13.91 6.54 -5.61
N ASP A 81 14.80 7.42 -6.01
CA ASP A 81 15.69 8.11 -5.08
C ASP A 81 14.97 9.34 -4.51
N GLY A 82 14.90 9.44 -3.21
CA GLY A 82 14.31 10.60 -2.54
C GLY A 82 13.37 10.24 -1.39
N PRO A 83 12.69 11.24 -0.82
CA PRO A 83 11.78 11.03 0.29
C PRO A 83 10.62 10.13 -0.13
N THR A 84 10.44 9.07 0.62
CA THR A 84 9.56 7.96 0.28
C THR A 84 8.24 8.06 1.02
N LEU A 85 7.49 9.08 0.69
CA LEU A 85 6.09 9.19 1.03
C LEU A 85 5.26 8.83 -0.20
N ARG A 86 4.44 7.80 -0.09
CA ARG A 86 3.52 7.36 -1.14
C ARG A 86 2.09 7.39 -0.63
N THR A 87 1.18 7.68 -1.52
CA THR A 87 -0.25 7.53 -1.26
C THR A 87 -0.73 6.21 -1.85
N ALA A 88 -1.44 5.41 -1.07
CA ALA A 88 -2.13 4.24 -1.57
C ALA A 88 -3.64 4.41 -1.38
N LEU A 89 -4.40 4.07 -2.41
CA LEU A 89 -5.86 4.20 -2.44
C LEU A 89 -6.49 2.83 -2.69
N GLU A 90 -7.32 2.38 -1.75
CA GLU A 90 -8.14 1.19 -1.97
C GLU A 90 -9.24 1.49 -2.97
N VAL A 91 -9.25 0.73 -4.06
CA VAL A 91 -10.23 0.88 -5.14
C VAL A 91 -11.01 -0.42 -5.33
N ALA A 92 -12.21 -0.31 -5.87
CA ALA A 92 -13.04 -1.48 -6.16
C ALA A 92 -12.53 -2.25 -7.39
N ASP A 93 -11.84 -1.58 -8.31
CA ASP A 93 -11.38 -2.11 -9.58
C ASP A 93 -10.12 -1.37 -10.01
N THR A 94 -8.97 -2.05 -9.88
CA THR A 94 -7.66 -1.47 -10.21
C THR A 94 -7.50 -1.25 -11.72
N ASP A 95 -8.00 -2.15 -12.55
CA ASP A 95 -7.91 -2.00 -14.01
C ASP A 95 -8.68 -0.74 -14.47
N ARG A 96 -9.86 -0.53 -13.91
CA ARG A 96 -10.66 0.66 -14.19
C ARG A 96 -9.99 1.94 -13.71
N ALA A 97 -9.43 1.94 -12.51
CA ALA A 97 -8.70 3.08 -11.96
C ALA A 97 -7.50 3.47 -12.82
N VAL A 98 -6.74 2.48 -13.30
CA VAL A 98 -5.62 2.70 -14.21
C VAL A 98 -6.09 3.23 -15.58
N ALA A 99 -7.16 2.68 -16.13
CA ALA A 99 -7.69 3.12 -17.43
C ALA A 99 -8.07 4.60 -17.41
N VAL A 100 -8.84 5.04 -16.42
CA VAL A 100 -9.25 6.46 -16.30
C VAL A 100 -8.08 7.38 -16.01
N SER A 101 -7.09 6.92 -15.25
CA SER A 101 -5.87 7.68 -14.97
C SER A 101 -5.07 7.90 -16.26
N LYS A 102 -4.91 6.87 -17.08
CA LYS A 102 -4.24 6.95 -18.38
C LYS A 102 -4.96 7.88 -19.34
N GLU A 103 -6.30 7.78 -19.42
CA GLU A 103 -7.13 8.68 -20.24
C GLU A 103 -7.00 10.15 -19.79
N SER A 104 -6.73 10.39 -18.51
CA SER A 104 -6.47 11.71 -17.92
C SER A 104 -5.03 12.19 -18.12
N GLY A 105 -4.19 11.44 -18.82
CA GLY A 105 -2.81 11.80 -19.11
C GLY A 105 -1.80 11.44 -18.03
N MET A 106 -2.17 10.63 -17.03
CA MET A 106 -1.22 10.16 -16.02
C MET A 106 -0.33 9.05 -16.57
N GLU A 107 0.95 9.08 -16.21
CA GLU A 107 1.90 8.02 -16.54
C GLU A 107 1.67 6.79 -15.67
N ILE A 108 1.62 5.61 -16.29
CA ILE A 108 1.52 4.34 -15.60
C ILE A 108 2.92 3.83 -15.30
N LEU A 109 3.31 3.81 -14.02
CA LEU A 109 4.62 3.36 -13.55
C LEU A 109 4.69 1.83 -13.40
N ALA A 110 3.58 1.22 -12.95
CA ALA A 110 3.45 -0.23 -12.88
C ALA A 110 2.00 -0.63 -13.22
N PRO A 111 1.79 -1.55 -14.16
CA PRO A 111 0.46 -2.00 -14.55
C PRO A 111 -0.18 -2.82 -13.43
N PRO A 112 -1.53 -3.05 -13.49
CA PRO A 112 -2.22 -3.94 -12.56
C PRO A 112 -1.54 -5.30 -12.46
N THR A 113 -1.16 -5.70 -11.25
CA THR A 113 -0.42 -6.93 -10.97
C THR A 113 -0.99 -7.57 -9.72
N GLU A 114 -1.36 -8.86 -9.80
CA GLU A 114 -1.76 -9.62 -8.61
C GLU A 114 -0.52 -9.91 -7.74
N THR A 115 -0.64 -9.59 -6.46
CA THR A 115 0.44 -9.74 -5.47
C THR A 115 0.30 -11.03 -4.67
N PRO A 116 1.39 -11.55 -4.06
CA PRO A 116 1.33 -12.71 -3.17
C PRO A 116 0.43 -12.51 -1.96
N PHE A 117 0.17 -11.27 -1.58
CA PHE A 117 -0.71 -10.91 -0.46
C PHE A 117 -2.17 -10.66 -0.88
N ARG A 118 -2.57 -11.19 -2.04
CA ARG A 118 -3.95 -11.20 -2.54
C ARG A 118 -4.55 -9.81 -2.68
N THR A 119 -3.82 -8.95 -3.34
CA THR A 119 -4.30 -7.68 -3.87
C THR A 119 -3.96 -7.56 -5.35
N ILE A 120 -4.68 -6.74 -6.09
CA ILE A 120 -4.25 -6.26 -7.40
C ILE A 120 -3.75 -4.86 -7.22
N ASN A 121 -2.45 -4.64 -7.40
CA ASN A 121 -1.82 -3.34 -7.25
C ASN A 121 -1.41 -2.76 -8.60
N ALA A 122 -1.52 -1.46 -8.72
CA ALA A 122 -0.97 -0.69 -9.83
C ALA A 122 -0.37 0.61 -9.30
N ARG A 123 0.57 1.21 -10.03
CA ARG A 123 1.20 2.46 -9.62
C ARG A 123 1.20 3.47 -10.75
N ILE A 124 0.85 4.69 -10.42
CA ILE A 124 0.87 5.82 -11.36
C ILE A 124 1.72 6.97 -10.83
N GLN A 125 2.20 7.81 -11.75
CA GLN A 125 2.71 9.12 -11.41
C GLN A 125 1.53 10.07 -11.26
N GLY A 126 1.20 10.39 -10.04
CA GLY A 126 0.16 11.36 -9.74
C GLY A 126 0.61 12.81 -9.93
N PRO A 127 -0.29 13.78 -9.75
CA PRO A 127 0.05 15.20 -9.76
C PRO A 127 1.11 15.55 -8.72
N ASP A 128 1.82 16.65 -8.93
CA ASP A 128 2.82 17.21 -8.00
C ASP A 128 3.99 16.26 -7.64
N GLY A 129 4.27 15.29 -8.48
CA GLY A 129 5.37 14.36 -8.29
C GLY A 129 5.12 13.22 -7.29
N TRP A 130 3.91 13.10 -6.74
CA TRP A 130 3.56 12.02 -5.82
C TRP A 130 3.26 10.72 -6.58
N GLN A 131 3.83 9.61 -6.14
CA GLN A 131 3.39 8.31 -6.60
C GLN A 131 2.11 7.89 -5.89
N VAL A 132 1.18 7.31 -6.65
CA VAL A 132 -0.07 6.78 -6.15
C VAL A 132 -0.15 5.29 -6.49
N THR A 133 -0.30 4.45 -5.48
CA THR A 133 -0.63 3.04 -5.65
C THR A 133 -2.14 2.86 -5.55
N PHE A 134 -2.76 2.27 -6.56
CA PHE A 134 -4.10 1.70 -6.43
C PHE A 134 -3.97 0.27 -5.94
N PHE A 135 -4.78 -0.13 -4.97
CA PHE A 135 -4.84 -1.51 -4.53
C PHE A 135 -6.28 -1.99 -4.41
N GLN A 136 -6.54 -3.19 -4.90
CA GLN A 136 -7.83 -3.86 -4.84
C GLN A 136 -7.67 -5.10 -3.99
N GLU A 137 -8.43 -5.18 -2.89
CA GLU A 137 -8.41 -6.34 -2.01
C GLU A 137 -9.17 -7.50 -2.64
N LEU A 138 -8.54 -8.68 -2.72
CA LEU A 138 -9.15 -9.91 -3.25
C LEU A 138 -9.71 -10.83 -2.15
N GLU A 139 -9.49 -10.47 -0.90
CA GLU A 139 -9.96 -11.21 0.27
C GLU A 139 -10.25 -10.28 1.43
N THR A 140 -10.97 -10.76 2.42
CA THR A 140 -11.22 -10.01 3.65
C THR A 140 -10.00 -9.99 4.56
N LEU A 141 -9.94 -9.03 5.47
CA LEU A 141 -8.87 -8.97 6.48
C LEU A 141 -8.83 -10.22 7.36
N GLU A 142 -9.99 -10.79 7.69
CA GLU A 142 -10.11 -12.03 8.46
C GLU A 142 -9.49 -13.22 7.73
N GLN A 143 -9.79 -13.38 6.44
CA GLN A 143 -9.18 -14.43 5.61
C GLN A 143 -7.65 -14.26 5.54
N ARG A 144 -7.17 -13.03 5.45
CA ARG A 144 -5.74 -12.70 5.39
C ARG A 144 -4.99 -13.09 6.64
N GLN A 145 -5.57 -12.92 7.83
CA GLN A 145 -4.93 -13.21 9.12
C GLN A 145 -4.49 -14.68 9.26
N SER A 146 -5.15 -15.59 8.55
CA SER A 146 -4.80 -17.03 8.57
C SER A 146 -3.65 -17.41 7.63
N ARG A 147 -3.16 -16.48 6.81
CA ARG A 147 -2.13 -16.75 5.82
C ARG A 147 -0.72 -16.65 6.39
N GLN A 148 0.16 -17.48 5.87
CA GLN A 148 1.60 -17.37 6.14
C GLN A 148 2.14 -16.02 5.67
N GLY A 149 2.98 -15.40 6.49
CA GLY A 149 3.59 -14.09 6.22
C GLY A 149 2.78 -12.89 6.72
N PHE A 150 1.51 -13.09 7.14
CA PHE A 150 0.69 -12.03 7.72
C PHE A 150 0.72 -12.06 9.25
N ALA A 151 1.30 -11.04 9.84
CA ALA A 151 1.35 -10.86 11.29
C ALA A 151 1.54 -9.37 11.62
N THR A 152 1.34 -9.01 12.88
CA THR A 152 1.80 -7.73 13.42
C THR A 152 3.32 -7.77 13.64
N ASP A 153 3.97 -6.62 13.65
CA ASP A 153 5.45 -6.56 13.72
C ASP A 153 6.02 -7.27 14.95
N ASP A 154 5.36 -7.15 16.10
CA ASP A 154 5.77 -7.77 17.37
C ASP A 154 5.70 -9.30 17.38
N ARG A 155 4.98 -9.92 16.44
CA ARG A 155 4.83 -11.36 16.28
C ARG A 155 5.73 -12.00 15.22
N ARG A 156 6.59 -11.20 14.57
CA ARG A 156 7.52 -11.70 13.56
C ARG A 156 8.80 -12.19 14.20
N ALA A 157 9.38 -13.27 13.65
CA ALA A 157 10.74 -13.67 13.96
C ALA A 157 11.73 -12.60 13.45
N ARG A 158 12.72 -12.27 14.24
CA ARG A 158 13.78 -11.30 13.94
C ARG A 158 15.14 -11.98 13.84
#